data_139da0b8ecfa0e795f7001c93b2c4d82
#
_entry.id   139da0b8ecfa0e795f7001c93b2c4d82
#
_cell.length_a   1.000
_cell.length_b   1.000
_cell.length_c   1.000
_cell.angle_alpha   90.00
_cell.angle_beta   90.00
_cell.angle_gamma   90.00
#
_symmetry.space_group_name_H-M   'P 1'
#
loop_
_entity.id
_entity.type
_entity.pdbx_description
1 polymer ?
#
loop_
_entity_poly.entity_id
_entity_poly.type
_entity_poly.pdbx_seq_one_letter_code
_entity_poly.pdbx_strand_id
1 'polypeptide(L)'
;MNEWSKVATTAERLREALDNAKMKAADLSRMTEISKGSIHHYLAGNYEPKSSAINKMAVALNVAESWLWGYDVPMERTDVQKKNDQLVKLVTRMRRDEKFAKAVRMLDELDADKYENVLQILSAFTQK
;
A
#
# COMPACT_ATOMS: atom_id res chain seq x y z
N MET A 1 14.07 24.41 1.53
CA MET A 1 13.68 23.75 0.27
C MET A 1 12.17 23.48 0.30
N ASN A 2 11.53 23.49 -0.85
CA ASN A 2 10.12 23.14 -0.90
C ASN A 2 9.96 21.61 -1.10
N GLU A 3 8.76 21.11 -0.89
CA GLU A 3 8.44 19.68 -0.94
C GLU A 3 8.67 19.03 -2.32
N TRP A 4 8.81 19.85 -3.39
CA TRP A 4 9.04 19.33 -4.74
C TRP A 4 10.53 19.19 -5.07
N SER A 5 11.41 19.56 -4.15
CA SER A 5 12.86 19.43 -4.33
C SER A 5 13.31 18.02 -3.98
N LYS A 6 14.07 17.39 -4.86
CA LYS A 6 14.69 16.11 -4.55
C LYS A 6 15.94 16.33 -3.71
N VAL A 7 16.00 15.66 -2.58
CA VAL A 7 17.12 15.76 -1.63
C VAL A 7 17.83 14.42 -1.44
N ALA A 8 17.33 13.35 -2.04
CA ALA A 8 17.90 12.01 -1.94
C ALA A 8 17.57 11.20 -3.20
N THR A 9 18.24 10.08 -3.38
CA THR A 9 17.93 9.14 -4.45
C THR A 9 16.94 8.09 -3.95
N THR A 10 16.23 7.45 -4.87
CA THR A 10 15.35 6.33 -4.53
C THR A 10 16.15 5.20 -3.89
N ALA A 11 17.36 4.92 -4.38
CA ALA A 11 18.22 3.88 -3.80
C ALA A 11 18.51 4.14 -2.32
N GLU A 12 18.87 5.38 -1.98
CA GLU A 12 19.13 5.79 -0.59
C GLU A 12 17.89 5.64 0.28
N ARG A 13 16.74 6.11 -0.22
CA ARG A 13 15.47 6.06 0.50
C ARG A 13 14.98 4.62 0.69
N LEU A 14 15.13 3.80 -0.34
CA LEU A 14 14.73 2.40 -0.26
C LEU A 14 15.55 1.66 0.80
N ARG A 15 16.85 1.90 0.85
CA ARG A 15 17.73 1.32 1.87
C ARG A 15 17.32 1.77 3.26
N GLU A 16 17.07 3.07 3.44
CA GLU A 16 16.64 3.62 4.72
C GLU A 16 15.30 3.01 5.16
N ALA A 17 14.35 2.90 4.24
CA ALA A 17 13.03 2.32 4.55
C ALA A 17 13.12 0.84 4.96
N LEU A 18 13.96 0.06 4.26
CA LEU A 18 14.19 -1.34 4.62
C LEU A 18 14.81 -1.46 6.01
N ASP A 19 15.81 -0.64 6.31
CA ASP A 19 16.46 -0.63 7.62
C ASP A 19 15.47 -0.28 8.73
N ASN A 20 14.66 0.76 8.51
CA ASN A 20 13.65 1.17 9.50
C ASN A 20 12.58 0.11 9.72
N ALA A 21 12.19 -0.59 8.66
CA ALA A 21 11.19 -1.66 8.75
C ALA A 21 11.79 -2.99 9.22
N LYS A 22 13.13 -3.06 9.35
CA LYS A 22 13.84 -4.29 9.68
C LYS A 22 13.53 -5.40 8.69
N MET A 23 13.45 -5.03 7.42
CA MET A 23 13.17 -5.93 6.30
C MET A 23 14.39 -6.11 5.42
N LYS A 24 14.44 -7.28 4.79
CA LYS A 24 15.43 -7.60 3.75
C LYS A 24 14.79 -7.50 2.38
N ALA A 25 15.61 -7.44 1.33
CA ALA A 25 15.12 -7.43 -0.04
C ALA A 25 14.19 -8.62 -0.34
N ALA A 26 14.49 -9.79 0.23
CA ALA A 26 13.65 -10.99 0.06
C ALA A 26 12.24 -10.79 0.64
N ASP A 27 12.14 -10.13 1.80
CA ASP A 27 10.84 -9.85 2.41
C ASP A 27 10.02 -8.90 1.54
N LEU A 28 10.67 -7.85 1.05
CA LEU A 28 10.02 -6.89 0.17
C LEU A 28 9.56 -7.54 -1.13
N SER A 29 10.37 -8.43 -1.69
CA SER A 29 10.02 -9.19 -2.90
C SER A 29 8.74 -10.00 -2.69
N ARG A 30 8.64 -10.70 -1.56
CA ARG A 30 7.43 -11.49 -1.25
C ARG A 30 6.18 -10.62 -1.11
N MET A 31 6.32 -9.46 -0.46
CA MET A 31 5.18 -8.56 -0.22
C MET A 31 4.70 -7.84 -1.47
N THR A 32 5.61 -7.55 -2.39
CA THR A 32 5.31 -6.71 -3.57
C THR A 32 5.17 -7.51 -4.86
N GLU A 33 5.62 -8.76 -4.87
CA GLU A 33 5.73 -9.59 -6.08
C GLU A 33 6.73 -9.01 -7.10
N ILE A 34 7.55 -8.04 -6.69
CA ILE A 34 8.67 -7.54 -7.49
C ILE A 34 9.83 -8.53 -7.31
N SER A 35 10.50 -8.88 -8.40
CA SER A 35 11.60 -9.83 -8.33
C SER A 35 12.73 -9.32 -7.43
N LYS A 36 13.37 -10.24 -6.74
CA LYS A 36 14.50 -9.95 -5.87
C LYS A 36 15.64 -9.26 -6.65
N GLY A 37 15.86 -9.71 -7.88
CA GLY A 37 16.86 -9.10 -8.77
C GLY A 37 16.54 -7.64 -9.07
N SER A 38 15.28 -7.32 -9.35
CA SER A 38 14.87 -5.93 -9.59
C SER A 38 15.11 -5.07 -8.36
N ILE A 39 14.75 -5.58 -7.18
CA ILE A 39 14.96 -4.84 -5.93
C ILE A 39 16.45 -4.57 -5.70
N HIS A 40 17.31 -5.55 -5.96
CA HIS A 40 18.76 -5.35 -5.85
C HIS A 40 19.28 -4.29 -6.82
N HIS A 41 18.73 -4.23 -8.03
CA HIS A 41 19.08 -3.18 -9.00
C HIS A 41 18.62 -1.80 -8.53
N TYR A 42 17.44 -1.71 -7.92
CA TYR A 42 16.96 -0.45 -7.35
C TYR A 42 17.86 0.01 -6.20
N LEU A 43 18.26 -0.91 -5.32
CA LEU A 43 19.16 -0.60 -4.18
C LEU A 43 20.55 -0.18 -4.65
N ALA A 44 21.02 -0.75 -5.74
CA ALA A 44 22.32 -0.42 -6.31
C ALA A 44 22.30 0.88 -7.12
N GLY A 45 21.11 1.41 -7.42
CA GLY A 45 20.97 2.61 -8.22
C GLY A 45 21.21 2.40 -9.71
N ASN A 46 21.16 1.14 -10.18
CA ASN A 46 21.40 0.81 -11.58
C ASN A 46 20.31 1.36 -12.49
N TYR A 47 19.08 1.39 -12.03
CA TYR A 47 17.96 2.05 -12.70
C TYR A 47 16.88 2.38 -11.68
N GLU A 48 16.03 3.35 -12.03
CA GLU A 48 14.96 3.79 -11.16
C GLU A 48 13.70 2.92 -11.35
N PRO A 49 12.98 2.62 -10.26
CA PRO A 49 11.69 1.93 -10.36
C PRO A 49 10.67 2.78 -11.11
N LYS A 50 9.73 2.12 -11.77
CA LYS A 50 8.56 2.78 -12.33
C LYS A 50 7.55 3.10 -11.23
N SER A 51 6.58 3.96 -11.54
CA SER A 51 5.56 4.40 -10.58
C SER A 51 4.84 3.24 -9.90
N SER A 52 4.51 2.18 -10.64
CA SER A 52 3.84 1.01 -10.08
C SER A 52 4.71 0.30 -9.03
N ALA A 53 6.00 0.19 -9.29
CA ALA A 53 6.94 -0.42 -8.33
C ALA A 53 7.11 0.46 -7.10
N ILE A 54 7.23 1.78 -7.29
CA ILE A 54 7.31 2.73 -6.18
C ILE A 54 6.07 2.60 -5.27
N ASN A 55 4.88 2.56 -5.87
CA ASN A 55 3.63 2.43 -5.10
C ASN A 55 3.63 1.14 -4.26
N LYS A 56 3.94 0.00 -4.89
CA LYS A 56 3.95 -1.29 -4.19
C LYS A 56 4.94 -1.31 -3.04
N MET A 57 6.14 -0.79 -3.27
CA MET A 57 7.18 -0.76 -2.23
C MET A 57 6.81 0.22 -1.11
N ALA A 58 6.25 1.38 -1.45
CA ALA A 58 5.84 2.37 -0.46
C ALA A 58 4.75 1.82 0.46
N VAL A 59 3.75 1.13 -0.10
CA VAL A 59 2.69 0.48 0.69
C VAL A 59 3.29 -0.59 1.60
N ALA A 60 4.14 -1.46 1.06
CA ALA A 60 4.75 -2.54 1.83
C ALA A 60 5.64 -2.03 2.97
N LEU A 61 6.35 -0.93 2.75
CA LEU A 61 7.25 -0.32 3.73
C LEU A 61 6.55 0.73 4.62
N ASN A 62 5.29 1.03 4.33
CA ASN A 62 4.50 2.01 5.06
C ASN A 62 5.13 3.41 5.03
N VAL A 63 5.58 3.81 3.86
CA VAL A 63 6.15 5.13 3.62
C VAL A 63 5.41 5.84 2.49
N ALA A 64 5.55 7.17 2.41
CA ALA A 64 4.94 7.95 1.33
C ALA A 64 5.72 7.74 0.03
N GLU A 65 5.01 7.62 -1.09
CA GLU A 65 5.63 7.46 -2.42
C GLU A 65 6.57 8.62 -2.73
N SER A 66 6.15 9.85 -2.47
CA SER A 66 6.95 11.05 -2.73
C SER A 66 8.26 11.03 -1.96
N TRP A 67 8.22 10.55 -0.71
CA TRP A 67 9.43 10.40 0.08
C TRP A 67 10.36 9.34 -0.54
N LEU A 68 9.79 8.22 -0.97
CA LEU A 68 10.58 7.15 -1.60
C LEU A 68 11.22 7.60 -2.91
N TRP A 69 10.54 8.49 -3.66
CA TRP A 69 11.11 9.11 -4.86
C TRP A 69 12.31 10.02 -4.54
N GLY A 70 12.45 10.48 -3.30
CA GLY A 70 13.54 11.33 -2.87
C GLY A 70 13.18 12.78 -2.62
N TYR A 71 11.91 13.13 -2.64
CA TYR A 71 11.46 14.51 -2.39
C TYR A 71 11.57 14.89 -0.91
N ASP A 72 11.63 16.19 -0.65
CA ASP A 72 11.73 16.74 0.70
C ASP A 72 10.36 16.81 1.36
N VAL A 73 9.86 15.64 1.75
CA VAL A 73 8.55 15.44 2.37
C VAL A 73 8.69 14.46 3.54
N PRO A 74 7.72 14.41 4.45
CA PRO A 74 7.76 13.43 5.54
C PRO A 74 7.77 11.99 5.03
N MET A 75 8.49 11.12 5.74
CA MET A 75 8.61 9.70 5.42
C MET A 75 7.30 8.96 5.58
N GLU A 76 6.54 9.30 6.60
CA GLU A 76 5.35 8.56 7.01
C GLU A 76 4.23 8.66 6.00
N ARG A 77 3.56 7.54 5.77
CA ARG A 77 2.34 7.48 4.99
C ARG A 77 1.20 8.13 5.78
N THR A 78 0.42 8.99 5.10
CA THR A 78 -0.69 9.69 5.76
C THR A 78 -1.86 8.73 6.01
N ASP A 79 -2.77 9.13 6.91
CA ASP A 79 -3.99 8.36 7.19
C ASP A 79 -4.85 8.22 5.93
N VAL A 80 -4.91 9.25 5.09
CA VAL A 80 -5.64 9.20 3.81
C VAL A 80 -5.02 8.14 2.89
N GLN A 81 -3.69 8.11 2.78
CA GLN A 81 -3.01 7.11 1.97
C GLN A 81 -3.28 5.70 2.48
N LYS A 82 -3.26 5.50 3.80
CA LYS A 82 -3.55 4.19 4.42
C LYS A 82 -4.98 3.74 4.14
N LYS A 83 -5.95 4.65 4.22
CA LYS A 83 -7.35 4.34 3.90
C LYS A 83 -7.51 3.98 2.43
N ASN A 84 -6.85 4.70 1.53
CA ASN A 84 -6.87 4.40 0.10
C ASN A 84 -6.28 3.01 -0.17
N ASP A 85 -5.19 2.64 0.52
CA ASP A 85 -4.59 1.32 0.40
C ASP A 85 -5.59 0.21 0.76
N GLN A 86 -6.37 0.41 1.83
CA GLN A 86 -7.40 -0.53 2.26
C GLN A 86 -8.49 -0.68 1.19
N LEU A 87 -8.94 0.44 0.60
CA LEU A 87 -9.94 0.42 -0.45
C LEU A 87 -9.45 -0.33 -1.69
N VAL A 88 -8.19 -0.12 -2.07
CA VAL A 88 -7.59 -0.84 -3.20
C VAL A 88 -7.59 -2.35 -2.94
N LYS A 89 -7.28 -2.78 -1.72
CA LYS A 89 -7.32 -4.20 -1.36
C LYS A 89 -8.71 -4.78 -1.50
N LEU A 90 -9.73 -4.04 -1.06
CA LEU A 90 -11.12 -4.48 -1.19
C LEU A 90 -11.55 -4.61 -2.65
N VAL A 91 -11.22 -3.62 -3.47
CA VAL A 91 -11.54 -3.64 -4.90
C VAL A 91 -10.83 -4.81 -5.59
N THR A 92 -9.58 -5.05 -5.25
CA THR A 92 -8.81 -6.17 -5.80
C THR A 92 -9.47 -7.50 -5.44
N ARG A 93 -9.91 -7.64 -4.18
CA ARG A 93 -10.61 -8.85 -3.75
C ARG A 93 -11.92 -9.04 -4.51
N MET A 94 -12.66 -7.97 -4.73
CA MET A 94 -13.92 -8.02 -5.50
C MET A 94 -13.70 -8.53 -6.93
N ARG A 95 -12.57 -8.17 -7.55
CA ARG A 95 -12.25 -8.63 -8.91
C ARG A 95 -11.90 -10.11 -8.97
N ARG A 96 -11.35 -10.66 -7.89
CA ARG A 96 -10.89 -12.05 -7.82
C ARG A 96 -11.91 -13.00 -7.21
N ASP A 97 -12.85 -12.48 -6.43
CA ASP A 97 -13.81 -13.28 -5.65
C ASP A 97 -15.22 -12.79 -5.95
N GLU A 98 -15.93 -13.51 -6.82
CA GLU A 98 -17.27 -13.12 -7.26
C GLU A 98 -18.29 -13.17 -6.12
N LYS A 99 -18.14 -14.11 -5.18
CA LYS A 99 -19.03 -14.17 -4.01
C LYS A 99 -18.86 -12.94 -3.13
N PHE A 100 -17.61 -12.51 -2.93
CA PHE A 100 -17.32 -11.32 -2.16
C PHE A 100 -17.87 -10.07 -2.86
N ALA A 101 -17.67 -9.95 -4.17
CA ALA A 101 -18.20 -8.85 -4.97
C ALA A 101 -19.72 -8.78 -4.88
N LYS A 102 -20.39 -9.94 -4.95
CA LYS A 102 -21.85 -10.01 -4.83
C LYS A 102 -22.32 -9.51 -3.45
N ALA A 103 -21.64 -9.95 -2.39
CA ALA A 103 -21.97 -9.51 -1.03
C ALA A 103 -21.83 -7.99 -0.88
N VAL A 104 -20.77 -7.41 -1.43
CA VAL A 104 -20.56 -5.95 -1.39
C VAL A 104 -21.68 -5.21 -2.15
N ARG A 105 -22.03 -5.70 -3.34
CA ARG A 105 -23.13 -5.09 -4.12
C ARG A 105 -24.47 -5.18 -3.40
N MET A 106 -24.74 -6.31 -2.73
CA MET A 106 -25.96 -6.48 -1.95
C MET A 106 -26.02 -5.49 -0.78
N LEU A 107 -24.89 -5.27 -0.10
CA LEU A 107 -24.82 -4.28 0.98
C LEU A 107 -25.04 -2.86 0.44
N ASP A 108 -24.49 -2.56 -0.72
CA ASP A 108 -24.62 -1.25 -1.36
C ASP A 108 -26.07 -0.91 -1.72
N GLU A 109 -26.88 -1.92 -2.02
CA GLU A 109 -28.28 -1.76 -2.41
C GLU A 109 -29.25 -1.60 -1.23
N LEU A 110 -28.80 -1.84 -0.01
CA LEU A 110 -29.64 -1.74 1.17
C LEU A 110 -29.97 -0.29 1.51
N ASP A 111 -31.21 -0.05 1.93
CA ASP A 111 -31.54 1.25 2.52
C ASP A 111 -30.92 1.38 3.92
N ALA A 112 -30.92 2.59 4.47
CA ALA A 112 -30.22 2.91 5.71
C ALA A 112 -30.65 2.03 6.89
N ASP A 113 -31.95 1.76 7.02
CA ASP A 113 -32.48 0.98 8.14
C ASP A 113 -32.02 -0.47 8.08
N LYS A 114 -32.12 -1.08 6.90
CA LYS A 114 -31.70 -2.48 6.69
C LYS A 114 -30.20 -2.62 6.79
N TYR A 115 -29.46 -1.65 6.27
CA TYR A 115 -28.01 -1.62 6.37
C TYR A 115 -27.55 -1.65 7.84
N GLU A 116 -28.17 -0.84 8.69
CA GLU A 116 -27.85 -0.78 10.11
C GLU A 116 -28.08 -2.15 10.79
N ASN A 117 -29.19 -2.81 10.47
CA ASN A 117 -29.51 -4.13 11.01
C ASN A 117 -28.46 -5.17 10.60
N VAL A 118 -28.06 -5.17 9.32
CA VAL A 118 -27.05 -6.09 8.79
C VAL A 118 -25.70 -5.80 9.45
N LEU A 119 -25.35 -4.53 9.63
CA LEU A 119 -24.11 -4.13 10.27
C LEU A 119 -24.00 -4.68 11.69
N GLN A 120 -25.09 -4.64 12.46
CA GLN A 120 -25.12 -5.21 13.81
C GLN A 120 -24.87 -6.72 13.78
N ILE A 121 -25.48 -7.43 12.83
CA ILE A 121 -25.28 -8.88 12.67
C ILE A 121 -23.82 -9.17 12.34
N LEU A 122 -23.26 -8.45 11.37
CA LEU A 122 -21.86 -8.64 10.96
C LEU A 122 -20.90 -8.35 12.12
N SER A 123 -21.19 -7.33 12.92
CA SER A 123 -20.36 -6.98 14.09
C SER A 123 -20.27 -8.13 15.07
N ALA A 124 -21.36 -8.89 15.26
CA ALA A 124 -21.37 -10.03 16.14
C ALA A 124 -20.44 -11.16 15.66
N PHE A 125 -20.26 -11.29 14.33
CA PHE A 125 -19.37 -12.30 13.75
C PHE A 125 -17.91 -11.88 13.69
N THR A 126 -17.63 -10.57 13.71
CA THR A 126 -16.27 -10.03 13.54
C THR A 126 -15.60 -9.58 14.82
N GLN A 127 -16.32 -9.49 15.93
CA GLN A 127 -15.75 -9.15 17.23
C GLN A 127 -14.89 -10.30 17.76
N LYS A 128 -13.72 -9.94 18.25
CA LYS A 128 -12.78 -10.91 18.83
C LYS A 128 -12.77 -10.80 20.35
#